data_4c778c5ab7a2d693bc0e8604679cf4a8
#
_entry.id   4c778c5ab7a2d693bc0e8604679cf4a8
#
_cell.length_a   1.000
_cell.length_b   1.000
_cell.length_c   1.000
_cell.angle_alpha   90.00
_cell.angle_beta   90.00
_cell.angle_gamma   90.00
#
_symmetry.space_group_name_H-M   'P 1'
#
loop_
_entity.id
_entity.type
_entity.pdbx_description
1 polymer ?
#
loop_
_entity_poly.entity_id
_entity_poly.type
_entity_poly.pdbx_seq_one_letter_code
_entity_poly.pdbx_strand_id
1 'polypeptide(L)'
;MKKLSALLKFLSLALACGLIGAGCHLGQPASASFASVTISGKSAGEIRDATIAVFRENGYQVFGSSQGLTFEKEGSKANSISRDGLVGSHYGAVTIIRVRAELVDLGNGAQRLQCQAYMVSGAGDAFFEDEHRLANLRSGPYQDLLDEVDKRLKQP
;
A
#
# COMPACT_ATOMS: atom_id res chain seq x y z
N MET A 1 -3.68 46.49 -41.84
CA MET A 1 -2.55 45.61 -41.49
C MET A 1 -2.24 45.59 -39.97
N LYS A 2 -2.33 46.69 -39.22
CA LYS A 2 -2.04 46.74 -37.76
C LYS A 2 -3.02 45.94 -36.90
N LYS A 3 -4.29 45.80 -37.29
CA LYS A 3 -5.32 45.04 -36.52
C LYS A 3 -5.11 43.52 -36.58
N LEU A 4 -4.59 43.00 -37.68
CA LEU A 4 -4.33 41.58 -37.87
C LEU A 4 -3.18 41.09 -36.97
N SER A 5 -2.12 41.92 -36.82
CA SER A 5 -0.97 41.64 -35.94
C SER A 5 -1.33 41.59 -34.44
N ALA A 6 -2.30 42.41 -34.02
CA ALA A 6 -2.79 42.40 -32.63
C ALA A 6 -3.59 41.12 -32.34
N LEU A 7 -4.44 40.68 -33.28
CA LEU A 7 -5.24 39.47 -33.12
C LEU A 7 -4.35 38.20 -33.02
N LEU A 8 -3.27 38.17 -33.83
CA LEU A 8 -2.31 37.06 -33.80
C LEU A 8 -1.54 36.97 -32.48
N LYS A 9 -1.23 38.11 -31.86
CA LYS A 9 -0.57 38.18 -30.55
C LYS A 9 -1.48 37.72 -29.40
N PHE A 10 -2.77 38.05 -29.47
CA PHE A 10 -3.74 37.59 -28.47
C PHE A 10 -3.98 36.07 -28.60
N LEU A 11 -4.02 35.51 -29.80
CA LEU A 11 -4.20 34.11 -30.04
C LEU A 11 -2.99 33.31 -29.55
N SER A 12 -1.76 33.80 -29.72
CA SER A 12 -0.55 33.13 -29.23
C SER A 12 -0.43 33.16 -27.70
N LEU A 13 -0.91 34.25 -27.05
CA LEU A 13 -0.90 34.34 -25.59
C LEU A 13 -1.95 33.40 -24.95
N ALA A 14 -3.12 33.26 -25.57
CA ALA A 14 -4.16 32.33 -25.10
C ALA A 14 -3.72 30.87 -25.23
N LEU A 15 -2.96 30.52 -26.29
CA LEU A 15 -2.43 29.18 -26.49
C LEU A 15 -1.34 28.83 -25.46
N ALA A 16 -0.51 29.80 -25.08
CA ALA A 16 0.53 29.62 -24.07
C ALA A 16 -0.04 29.39 -22.66
N CYS A 17 -1.14 30.05 -22.30
CA CYS A 17 -1.83 29.86 -21.02
C CYS A 17 -2.55 28.49 -20.94
N GLY A 18 -3.00 27.94 -22.06
CA GLY A 18 -3.71 26.65 -22.10
C GLY A 18 -2.80 25.43 -21.83
N LEU A 19 -1.48 25.57 -22.02
CA LEU A 19 -0.51 24.48 -21.83
C LEU A 19 0.00 24.35 -20.38
N ILE A 20 -0.27 25.33 -19.51
CA ILE A 20 0.15 25.30 -18.11
C ILE A 20 -0.85 24.55 -17.23
N GLY A 21 -2.05 24.25 -17.75
CA GLY A 21 -3.12 23.53 -17.06
C GLY A 21 -3.04 22.00 -17.10
N ALA A 22 -2.05 21.42 -17.79
CA ALA A 22 -1.72 20.00 -17.63
C ALA A 22 -0.98 19.87 -16.28
N GLY A 23 -1.76 19.94 -15.19
CA GLY A 23 -1.26 19.71 -13.85
C GLY A 23 -0.51 18.40 -13.83
N CYS A 24 0.80 18.48 -13.61
CA CYS A 24 1.54 17.37 -13.09
C CYS A 24 0.76 16.89 -11.88
N HIS A 25 0.09 15.76 -11.98
CA HIS A 25 -0.12 14.91 -10.84
C HIS A 25 1.31 14.55 -10.38
N LEU A 26 1.92 15.46 -9.65
CA LEU A 26 3.08 15.15 -8.81
C LEU A 26 2.56 14.02 -7.91
N GLY A 27 2.99 12.80 -8.24
CA GLY A 27 2.66 11.64 -7.46
C GLY A 27 2.86 12.01 -6.00
N GLN A 28 1.89 11.70 -5.16
CA GLN A 28 2.03 11.85 -3.72
C GLN A 28 3.46 11.44 -3.37
N PRO A 29 4.19 12.22 -2.56
CA PRO A 29 5.53 11.85 -2.16
C PRO A 29 5.45 10.42 -1.68
N ALA A 30 6.22 9.54 -2.31
CA ALA A 30 6.21 8.11 -2.00
C ALA A 30 6.37 8.02 -0.49
N SER A 31 5.30 7.63 0.20
CA SER A 31 5.37 7.46 1.63
C SER A 31 6.49 6.45 1.88
N ALA A 32 7.29 6.64 2.92
CA ALA A 32 8.32 5.67 3.29
C ALA A 32 7.72 4.30 3.65
N SER A 33 6.40 4.18 3.64
CA SER A 33 5.65 2.95 3.80
C SER A 33 5.72 2.10 2.54
N PHE A 34 5.75 0.81 2.72
CA PHE A 34 5.83 -0.21 1.68
C PHE A 34 4.62 -0.14 0.72
N ALA A 35 3.40 0.01 1.26
CA ALA A 35 2.18 0.31 0.52
C ALA A 35 1.30 1.24 1.36
N SER A 36 0.53 2.13 0.71
CA SER A 36 -0.36 3.04 1.42
C SER A 36 -1.47 3.61 0.55
N VAL A 37 -2.61 3.94 1.19
CA VAL A 37 -3.73 4.65 0.57
C VAL A 37 -4.24 5.73 1.52
N THR A 38 -4.70 6.85 0.98
CA THR A 38 -5.34 7.91 1.77
C THR A 38 -6.85 7.84 1.58
N ILE A 39 -7.57 7.73 2.69
CA ILE A 39 -9.02 7.58 2.75
C ILE A 39 -9.59 8.80 3.46
N SER A 40 -10.59 9.44 2.85
CA SER A 40 -11.24 10.63 3.40
C SER A 40 -12.70 10.37 3.73
N GLY A 41 -13.22 11.04 4.77
CA GLY A 41 -14.63 11.00 5.12
C GLY A 41 -15.12 9.68 5.72
N LYS A 42 -14.19 8.83 6.17
CA LYS A 42 -14.51 7.57 6.87
C LYS A 42 -13.87 7.57 8.25
N SER A 43 -14.56 6.95 9.20
CA SER A 43 -14.03 6.77 10.55
C SER A 43 -12.91 5.71 10.59
N ALA A 44 -12.05 5.79 11.58
CA ALA A 44 -11.02 4.78 11.82
C ALA A 44 -11.59 3.37 11.98
N GLY A 45 -12.79 3.25 12.59
CA GLY A 45 -13.49 1.98 12.73
C GLY A 45 -13.91 1.39 11.40
N GLU A 46 -14.56 2.18 10.52
CA GLU A 46 -14.98 1.72 9.20
C GLU A 46 -13.78 1.26 8.35
N ILE A 47 -12.68 2.03 8.38
CA ILE A 47 -11.47 1.67 7.65
C ILE A 47 -10.86 0.37 8.19
N ARG A 48 -10.80 0.23 9.52
CA ARG A 48 -10.32 -0.97 10.18
C ARG A 48 -11.14 -2.22 9.80
N ASP A 49 -12.46 -2.11 9.85
CA ASP A 49 -13.37 -3.22 9.54
C ASP A 49 -13.28 -3.62 8.06
N ALA A 50 -13.23 -2.65 7.15
CA ALA A 50 -13.02 -2.90 5.73
C ALA A 50 -11.65 -3.56 5.46
N THR A 51 -10.60 -3.10 6.15
CA THR A 51 -9.26 -3.69 6.03
C THR A 51 -9.26 -5.15 6.48
N ILE A 52 -9.87 -5.44 7.63
CA ILE A 52 -10.01 -6.82 8.13
C ILE A 52 -10.76 -7.70 7.13
N ALA A 53 -11.86 -7.20 6.56
CA ALA A 53 -12.66 -7.96 5.60
C ALA A 53 -11.85 -8.29 4.34
N VAL A 54 -11.21 -7.28 3.72
CA VAL A 54 -10.40 -7.46 2.50
C VAL A 54 -9.26 -8.46 2.74
N PHE A 55 -8.51 -8.33 3.82
CA PHE A 55 -7.40 -9.24 4.10
C PHE A 55 -7.88 -10.67 4.36
N ARG A 56 -9.00 -10.85 5.08
CA ARG A 56 -9.60 -12.19 5.30
C ARG A 56 -10.05 -12.85 4.00
N GLU A 57 -10.71 -12.12 3.12
CA GLU A 57 -11.16 -12.60 1.81
C GLU A 57 -9.96 -13.01 0.93
N ASN A 58 -8.82 -12.38 1.14
CA ASN A 58 -7.57 -12.73 0.46
C ASN A 58 -6.74 -13.80 1.20
N GLY A 59 -7.32 -14.49 2.18
CA GLY A 59 -6.76 -15.67 2.83
C GLY A 59 -5.79 -15.37 3.97
N TYR A 60 -5.82 -14.15 4.53
CA TYR A 60 -5.04 -13.81 5.71
C TYR A 60 -5.80 -14.11 7.00
N GLN A 61 -5.11 -14.60 7.99
CA GLN A 61 -5.58 -14.64 9.37
C GLN A 61 -5.29 -13.28 10.03
N VAL A 62 -6.19 -12.84 10.93
CA VAL A 62 -6.11 -11.51 11.54
C VAL A 62 -5.76 -11.64 13.01
N PHE A 63 -4.72 -10.96 13.42
CA PHE A 63 -4.29 -10.82 14.80
C PHE A 63 -4.41 -9.34 15.18
N GLY A 64 -5.31 -9.01 16.09
CA GLY A 64 -5.49 -7.65 16.57
C GLY A 64 -4.42 -7.28 17.58
N SER A 65 -3.85 -6.08 17.46
CA SER A 65 -3.06 -5.45 18.51
C SER A 65 -3.68 -4.10 18.90
N SER A 66 -3.34 -3.59 20.07
CA SER A 66 -3.75 -2.25 20.50
C SER A 66 -3.17 -1.13 19.62
N GLN A 67 -2.09 -1.41 18.90
CA GLN A 67 -1.33 -0.44 18.10
C GLN A 67 -1.50 -0.61 16.59
N GLY A 68 -2.26 -1.61 16.11
CA GLY A 68 -2.43 -1.85 14.68
C GLY A 68 -3.08 -3.19 14.38
N LEU A 69 -3.11 -3.55 13.10
CA LEU A 69 -3.58 -4.83 12.61
C LEU A 69 -2.39 -5.64 12.09
N THR A 70 -2.30 -6.87 12.54
CA THR A 70 -1.36 -7.85 12.02
C THR A 70 -2.13 -8.92 11.27
N PHE A 71 -1.68 -9.24 10.07
CA PHE A 71 -2.25 -10.23 9.19
C PHE A 71 -1.19 -11.26 8.84
N GLU A 72 -1.54 -12.54 8.87
CA GLU A 72 -0.62 -13.61 8.53
C GLU A 72 -1.23 -14.55 7.50
N LYS A 73 -0.42 -14.99 6.57
CA LYS A 73 -0.78 -15.97 5.54
C LYS A 73 0.40 -16.89 5.30
N GLU A 74 0.12 -18.17 5.10
CA GLU A 74 1.17 -19.11 4.70
C GLU A 74 1.84 -18.65 3.40
N GLY A 75 3.16 -18.63 3.41
CA GLY A 75 3.96 -18.33 2.22
C GLY A 75 3.80 -19.43 1.17
N SER A 76 3.81 -19.05 -0.10
CA SER A 76 3.81 -20.05 -1.15
C SER A 76 5.13 -20.84 -1.14
N LYS A 77 5.07 -22.12 -1.50
CA LYS A 77 6.25 -22.99 -1.62
C LYS A 77 7.33 -22.40 -2.55
N ALA A 78 6.95 -21.60 -3.54
CA ALA A 78 7.88 -20.91 -4.43
C ALA A 78 8.73 -19.86 -3.71
N ASN A 79 8.23 -19.23 -2.65
CA ASN A 79 8.99 -18.26 -1.86
C ASN A 79 9.97 -18.94 -0.90
N SER A 80 9.68 -20.15 -0.42
CA SER A 80 10.60 -20.94 0.40
C SER A 80 11.78 -21.49 -0.41
N ILE A 81 11.52 -21.99 -1.62
CA ILE A 81 12.57 -22.59 -2.48
C ILE A 81 13.63 -21.56 -2.90
N SER A 82 13.24 -20.30 -3.17
CA SER A 82 14.21 -19.27 -3.58
C SER A 82 15.16 -18.84 -2.46
N ARG A 83 14.82 -19.14 -1.20
CA ARG A 83 15.65 -18.83 -0.03
C ARG A 83 16.53 -20.00 0.39
N ASP A 84 16.01 -21.22 0.30
CA ASP A 84 16.74 -22.45 0.67
C ASP A 84 17.95 -22.72 -0.26
N GLY A 85 17.94 -22.16 -1.47
CA GLY A 85 19.05 -22.25 -2.41
C GLY A 85 20.27 -21.38 -2.07
N LEU A 86 20.13 -20.37 -1.20
CA LEU A 86 21.21 -19.42 -0.87
C LEU A 86 21.77 -19.57 0.55
N VAL A 87 20.99 -20.12 1.48
CA VAL A 87 21.41 -20.22 2.90
C VAL A 87 20.87 -21.53 3.49
N GLY A 88 21.69 -22.57 3.50
CA GLY A 88 21.52 -23.89 4.11
C GLY A 88 20.15 -24.20 4.74
N SER A 89 19.47 -25.20 4.17
CA SER A 89 18.10 -25.58 4.48
C SER A 89 17.87 -25.87 5.96
N HIS A 90 16.94 -25.16 6.58
CA HIS A 90 16.18 -25.70 7.69
C HIS A 90 14.98 -26.47 7.10
N TYR A 91 15.13 -27.76 6.97
CA TYR A 91 14.09 -28.69 6.54
C TYR A 91 12.84 -28.49 7.41
N GLY A 92 11.72 -28.03 6.82
CA GLY A 92 10.40 -28.03 7.45
C GLY A 92 9.96 -26.73 8.13
N ALA A 93 10.73 -25.63 8.07
CA ALA A 93 10.28 -24.37 8.64
C ALA A 93 9.11 -23.78 7.82
N VAL A 94 7.96 -23.63 8.45
CA VAL A 94 6.81 -22.94 7.85
C VAL A 94 7.21 -21.49 7.64
N THR A 95 7.18 -21.06 6.39
CA THR A 95 7.35 -19.64 6.04
C THR A 95 6.00 -18.99 5.95
N ILE A 96 5.78 -17.92 6.69
CA ILE A 96 4.56 -17.11 6.61
C ILE A 96 4.88 -15.72 6.08
N ILE A 97 3.88 -15.08 5.50
CA ILE A 97 3.90 -13.65 5.20
C ILE A 97 3.13 -12.95 6.31
N ARG A 98 3.81 -12.07 7.02
CA ARG A 98 3.23 -11.20 8.05
C ARG A 98 3.10 -9.78 7.52
N VAL A 99 1.89 -9.22 7.54
CA VAL A 99 1.62 -7.83 7.15
C VAL A 99 1.19 -7.07 8.39
N ARG A 100 1.89 -5.96 8.66
CA ARG A 100 1.49 -5.03 9.72
C ARG A 100 0.88 -3.80 9.07
N ALA A 101 -0.39 -3.54 9.36
CA ALA A 101 -1.12 -2.38 8.87
C ALA A 101 -1.38 -1.40 10.01
N GLU A 102 -1.21 -0.13 9.69
CA GLU A 102 -1.34 1.00 10.61
C GLU A 102 -2.23 2.07 9.98
N LEU A 103 -3.01 2.72 10.81
CA LEU A 103 -3.84 3.86 10.44
C LEU A 103 -3.23 5.13 11.03
N VAL A 104 -2.92 6.09 10.17
CA VAL A 104 -2.33 7.37 10.55
C VAL A 104 -3.33 8.48 10.27
N ASP A 105 -3.71 9.23 11.30
CA ASP A 105 -4.56 10.41 11.13
C ASP A 105 -3.75 11.53 10.48
N LEU A 106 -4.24 12.05 9.35
CA LEU A 106 -3.63 13.17 8.63
C LEU A 106 -4.27 14.52 8.97
N GLY A 107 -5.29 14.53 9.82
CA GLY A 107 -6.14 15.70 10.07
C GLY A 107 -7.17 15.92 8.94
N ASN A 108 -8.04 16.90 9.13
CA ASN A 108 -9.10 17.28 8.15
C ASN A 108 -10.02 16.11 7.72
N GLY A 109 -10.20 15.09 8.54
CA GLY A 109 -11.03 13.92 8.23
C GLY A 109 -10.40 12.97 7.20
N ALA A 110 -9.11 13.07 6.96
CA ALA A 110 -8.36 12.15 6.11
C ALA A 110 -7.47 11.24 6.97
N GLN A 111 -7.42 9.96 6.61
CA GLN A 111 -6.58 8.97 7.25
C GLN A 111 -5.74 8.22 6.21
N ARG A 112 -4.51 7.91 6.55
CA ARG A 112 -3.65 7.08 5.72
C ARG A 112 -3.61 5.67 6.30
N LEU A 113 -4.10 4.72 5.52
CA LEU A 113 -3.87 3.31 5.77
C LEU A 113 -2.56 2.92 5.10
N GLN A 114 -1.61 2.42 5.87
CA GLN A 114 -0.31 1.99 5.37
C GLN A 114 0.03 0.60 5.90
N CYS A 115 0.86 -0.14 5.18
CA CYS A 115 1.31 -1.44 5.64
C CYS A 115 2.79 -1.69 5.33
N GLN A 116 3.35 -2.66 6.07
CA GLN A 116 4.66 -3.26 5.87
C GLN A 116 4.47 -4.77 5.78
N ALA A 117 5.21 -5.43 4.92
CA ALA A 117 5.15 -6.87 4.78
C ALA A 117 6.51 -7.51 5.09
N TYR A 118 6.46 -8.65 5.73
CA TYR A 118 7.62 -9.41 6.21
C TYR A 118 7.49 -10.87 5.81
N MET A 119 8.59 -11.49 5.51
CA MET A 119 8.72 -12.92 5.42
C MET A 119 9.22 -13.43 6.77
N VAL A 120 8.49 -14.34 7.37
CA VAL A 120 8.81 -14.92 8.68
C VAL A 120 9.11 -16.40 8.50
N SER A 121 10.26 -16.81 8.95
CA SER A 121 10.69 -18.22 8.98
C SER A 121 10.68 -18.72 10.42
N GLY A 122 10.31 -19.97 10.64
CA GLY A 122 10.20 -20.53 11.99
C GLY A 122 9.08 -19.89 12.81
N ALA A 123 8.00 -19.46 12.15
CA ALA A 123 6.88 -18.82 12.82
C ALA A 123 6.33 -19.64 13.99
N GLY A 124 6.17 -19.01 15.14
CA GLY A 124 5.72 -19.63 16.38
C GLY A 124 6.82 -20.25 17.23
N ASP A 125 8.07 -20.23 16.79
CA ASP A 125 9.21 -20.63 17.61
C ASP A 125 9.87 -19.38 18.23
N ALA A 126 9.75 -19.23 19.54
CA ALA A 126 10.26 -18.06 20.27
C ALA A 126 11.79 -17.86 20.15
N PHE A 127 12.55 -18.88 19.75
CA PHE A 127 14.02 -18.83 19.65
C PHE A 127 14.54 -18.76 18.23
N PHE A 128 13.75 -19.20 17.23
CA PHE A 128 14.18 -19.34 15.84
C PHE A 128 13.32 -18.58 14.85
N GLU A 129 12.36 -17.76 15.34
CA GLU A 129 11.59 -16.89 14.46
C GLU A 129 12.51 -15.80 13.89
N ASP A 130 12.64 -15.79 12.57
CA ASP A 130 13.43 -14.82 11.83
C ASP A 130 12.52 -14.04 10.88
N GLU A 131 12.48 -12.71 11.03
CA GLU A 131 11.60 -11.82 10.31
C GLU A 131 12.39 -10.91 9.37
N HIS A 132 12.16 -11.05 8.07
CA HIS A 132 12.77 -10.21 7.03
C HIS A 132 11.75 -9.33 6.34
N ARG A 133 11.96 -8.02 6.39
CA ARG A 133 11.12 -7.06 5.64
C ARG A 133 11.24 -7.32 4.14
N LEU A 134 10.10 -7.36 3.43
CA LEU A 134 10.08 -7.45 1.99
C LEU A 134 10.58 -6.14 1.35
N ALA A 135 11.33 -6.28 0.24
CA ALA A 135 11.78 -5.12 -0.52
C ALA A 135 10.61 -4.40 -1.20
N ASN A 136 10.72 -3.08 -1.37
CA ASN A 136 9.65 -2.24 -1.95
C ASN A 136 9.20 -2.70 -3.35
N LEU A 137 10.07 -3.34 -4.14
CA LEU A 137 9.70 -3.95 -5.42
C LEU A 137 8.59 -5.02 -5.32
N ARG A 138 8.31 -5.54 -4.13
CA ARG A 138 7.26 -6.52 -3.86
C ARG A 138 6.00 -5.91 -3.25
N SER A 139 5.85 -4.59 -3.27
CA SER A 139 4.70 -3.89 -2.68
C SER A 139 3.42 -4.01 -3.49
N GLY A 140 3.49 -4.30 -4.80
CA GLY A 140 2.33 -4.31 -5.71
C GLY A 140 1.11 -5.06 -5.16
N PRO A 141 1.20 -6.35 -4.81
CA PRO A 141 0.07 -7.11 -4.28
C PRO A 141 -0.55 -6.51 -3.01
N TYR A 142 0.24 -5.83 -2.19
CA TYR A 142 -0.24 -5.20 -0.96
C TYR A 142 -0.87 -3.84 -1.25
N GLN A 143 -0.37 -3.11 -2.25
CA GLN A 143 -1.02 -1.91 -2.75
C GLN A 143 -2.40 -2.24 -3.31
N ASP A 144 -2.52 -3.33 -4.09
CA ASP A 144 -3.80 -3.79 -4.61
C ASP A 144 -4.82 -4.08 -3.50
N LEU A 145 -4.38 -4.69 -2.38
CA LEU A 145 -5.24 -4.92 -1.21
C LEU A 145 -5.71 -3.61 -0.56
N LEU A 146 -4.82 -2.63 -0.42
CA LEU A 146 -5.20 -1.33 0.16
C LEU A 146 -6.12 -0.54 -0.77
N ASP A 147 -5.91 -0.62 -2.08
CA ASP A 147 -6.78 0.01 -3.08
C ASP A 147 -8.17 -0.66 -3.09
N GLU A 148 -8.26 -1.96 -2.84
CA GLU A 148 -9.53 -2.66 -2.66
C GLU A 148 -10.27 -2.21 -1.39
N VAL A 149 -9.56 -1.94 -0.29
CA VAL A 149 -10.16 -1.34 0.92
C VAL A 149 -10.78 0.02 0.59
N ASP A 150 -10.04 0.90 -0.08
CA ASP A 150 -10.53 2.23 -0.46
C ASP A 150 -11.75 2.14 -1.39
N LYS A 151 -11.68 1.24 -2.38
CA LYS A 151 -12.80 0.98 -3.29
C LYS A 151 -14.05 0.49 -2.55
N ARG A 152 -13.91 -0.42 -1.60
CA ARG A 152 -15.02 -0.95 -0.79
C ARG A 152 -15.68 0.14 0.04
N LEU A 153 -14.90 1.03 0.62
CA LEU A 153 -15.38 2.15 1.43
C LEU A 153 -16.11 3.23 0.62
N LYS A 154 -15.86 3.29 -0.69
CA LYS A 154 -16.55 4.20 -1.62
C LYS A 154 -17.87 3.64 -2.16
N GLN A 155 -18.10 2.35 -2.01
CA GLN A 155 -19.39 1.74 -2.38
C GLN A 155 -20.45 2.11 -1.34
N PRO A 156 -21.66 2.55 -1.77
CA PRO A 156 -22.76 2.91 -0.88
C PRO A 156 -23.36 1.69 -0.16
#